data_f42f083b410e9c79075107beda2558d6
#
_entry.id   f42f083b410e9c79075107beda2558d6
#
_cell.length_a   1.000
_cell.length_b   1.000
_cell.length_c   1.000
_cell.angle_alpha   90.00
_cell.angle_beta   90.00
_cell.angle_gamma   90.00
#
_symmetry.space_group_name_H-M   'P 1'
#
loop_
_entity.id
_entity.type
_entity.pdbx_description
1 polymer ?
#
loop_
_entity_poly.entity_id
_entity_poly.type
_entity_poly.pdbx_seq_one_letter_code
_entity_poly.pdbx_strand_id
1 'polypeptide(L)'
;MRLPHIVLPTLLLSLSALACGAPADRGASAPAGEAGGENAAAAANPETVEGPRVEIAEPADGDTVDGPAVTVRLVAHGFSVVPAGDTTPDSGHHHLFLDRDVTPAGEPIPAEPGHIVHMGDGSDTYTFETVAPGEHRLIAVVGDAVHVPLQPWVVDTVRFVVR
;
A
#
# COMPACT_ATOMS: atom_id res chain seq x y z
N MET A 1 -35.58 16.56 -30.72
CA MET A 1 -34.20 16.49 -31.21
C MET A 1 -33.73 15.07 -31.09
N ARG A 2 -33.27 14.47 -32.19
CA ARG A 2 -33.09 13.03 -32.40
C ARG A 2 -31.75 12.52 -31.84
N LEU A 3 -31.75 11.45 -31.10
CA LEU A 3 -30.58 10.64 -30.70
C LEU A 3 -30.10 9.79 -31.89
N PRO A 4 -28.82 9.66 -32.16
CA PRO A 4 -28.32 8.63 -33.05
C PRO A 4 -27.98 7.36 -32.30
N HIS A 5 -28.52 6.24 -32.79
CA HIS A 5 -28.14 4.88 -32.45
C HIS A 5 -26.77 4.57 -33.07
N ILE A 6 -25.83 4.05 -32.29
CA ILE A 6 -24.60 3.46 -32.81
C ILE A 6 -24.67 1.95 -32.65
N VAL A 7 -24.56 1.30 -33.78
CA VAL A 7 -24.62 -0.16 -34.03
C VAL A 7 -23.28 -0.78 -33.65
N LEU A 8 -23.37 -1.89 -32.94
CA LEU A 8 -22.28 -2.79 -32.58
C LEU A 8 -22.01 -3.76 -33.76
N PRO A 9 -20.78 -4.05 -34.17
CA PRO A 9 -20.49 -5.24 -34.96
C PRO A 9 -19.95 -6.35 -34.08
N THR A 10 -20.66 -7.45 -34.12
CA THR A 10 -20.30 -8.81 -33.69
C THR A 10 -19.22 -9.36 -34.62
N LEU A 11 -18.14 -9.91 -34.11
CA LEU A 11 -17.23 -10.74 -34.89
C LEU A 11 -17.03 -12.09 -34.24
N LEU A 12 -17.36 -13.11 -35.00
CA LEU A 12 -17.31 -14.54 -34.69
C LEU A 12 -15.89 -15.12 -34.81
N LEU A 13 -15.58 -16.03 -33.88
CA LEU A 13 -15.15 -17.42 -34.01
C LEU A 13 -13.95 -17.76 -34.93
N SER A 14 -12.92 -18.35 -34.35
CA SER A 14 -12.31 -19.58 -34.93
C SER A 14 -11.58 -20.40 -33.87
N LEU A 15 -12.06 -21.60 -33.77
CA LEU A 15 -11.60 -22.78 -33.05
C LEU A 15 -10.55 -23.50 -33.90
N SER A 16 -9.40 -23.88 -33.34
CA SER A 16 -8.53 -24.89 -33.95
C SER A 16 -7.90 -25.76 -32.87
N ALA A 17 -8.36 -27.00 -32.85
CA ALA A 17 -7.77 -28.12 -32.13
C ALA A 17 -6.87 -28.92 -33.08
N LEU A 18 -5.77 -29.48 -32.57
CA LEU A 18 -5.09 -30.73 -32.99
C LEU A 18 -3.98 -31.00 -31.97
N ALA A 19 -3.98 -31.99 -31.15
CA ALA A 19 -3.95 -33.45 -31.21
C ALA A 19 -2.51 -34.02 -31.22
N CYS A 20 -2.30 -34.90 -30.21
CA CYS A 20 -1.52 -36.12 -30.16
C CYS A 20 0.01 -36.11 -30.18
N GLY A 21 0.58 -36.81 -29.18
CA GLY A 21 1.87 -37.46 -29.26
C GLY A 21 2.52 -37.82 -27.93
N ALA A 22 2.13 -38.94 -27.31
CA ALA A 22 3.02 -39.71 -26.44
C ALA A 22 3.61 -40.89 -27.27
N PRO A 23 4.78 -41.45 -26.90
CA PRO A 23 4.80 -42.53 -25.92
C PRO A 23 6.07 -42.61 -25.03
N ALA A 24 5.90 -43.37 -23.94
CA ALA A 24 6.72 -44.03 -22.99
C ALA A 24 8.16 -44.48 -23.38
N ASP A 25 9.08 -44.52 -22.46
CA ASP A 25 9.74 -45.74 -21.96
C ASP A 25 10.54 -45.53 -20.68
N ARG A 26 10.29 -46.36 -19.73
CA ARG A 26 10.99 -47.19 -18.73
C ARG A 26 12.42 -46.83 -18.33
N GLY A 27 12.61 -46.82 -17.02
CA GLY A 27 13.93 -47.01 -16.38
C GLY A 27 13.80 -46.94 -14.88
N ALA A 28 13.67 -48.10 -14.24
CA ALA A 28 13.66 -48.34 -12.81
C ALA A 28 15.05 -48.11 -12.18
N SER A 29 15.11 -47.57 -11.00
CA SER A 29 15.80 -48.13 -9.82
C SER A 29 15.84 -47.11 -8.68
N ALA A 30 15.23 -47.47 -7.55
CA ALA A 30 15.57 -46.90 -6.25
C ALA A 30 16.83 -47.62 -5.73
N PRO A 31 17.57 -47.04 -4.77
CA PRO A 31 17.30 -47.38 -3.41
C PRO A 31 17.30 -46.22 -2.42
N ALA A 32 16.70 -46.48 -1.30
CA ALA A 32 16.55 -45.70 -0.11
C ALA A 32 17.85 -45.14 0.46
N GLY A 33 17.76 -43.94 1.04
CA GLY A 33 18.73 -43.33 1.92
C GLY A 33 18.00 -42.39 2.83
N GLU A 34 17.88 -42.81 4.07
CA GLU A 34 17.25 -42.09 5.18
C GLU A 34 18.02 -40.85 5.59
N ALA A 35 17.27 -40.02 6.26
CA ALA A 35 17.66 -39.15 7.35
C ALA A 35 17.88 -37.67 7.07
N GLY A 36 17.22 -36.89 7.90
CA GLY A 36 17.60 -35.53 8.22
C GLY A 36 16.63 -34.46 7.69
N GLY A 37 15.39 -34.51 8.18
CA GLY A 37 14.53 -33.34 8.12
C GLY A 37 14.99 -32.32 9.13
N GLU A 38 15.86 -31.41 8.71
CA GLU A 38 15.93 -30.09 9.35
C GLU A 38 15.11 -29.17 8.49
N ASN A 39 13.86 -29.02 8.91
CA ASN A 39 13.00 -27.95 8.49
C ASN A 39 13.56 -26.64 9.07
N ALA A 40 14.64 -26.16 8.50
CA ALA A 40 15.05 -24.79 8.66
C ALA A 40 13.95 -23.98 7.97
N ALA A 41 12.98 -23.53 8.76
CA ALA A 41 12.18 -22.38 8.40
C ALA A 41 13.20 -21.30 8.00
N ALA A 42 13.34 -21.08 6.71
CA ALA A 42 14.03 -19.93 6.19
C ALA A 42 13.32 -18.74 6.79
N ALA A 43 13.89 -18.17 7.84
CA ALA A 43 13.57 -16.83 8.27
C ALA A 43 13.73 -16.01 7.01
N ALA A 44 12.60 -15.52 6.48
CA ALA A 44 12.62 -14.49 5.46
C ALA A 44 13.47 -13.37 6.04
N ASN A 45 14.66 -13.24 5.51
CA ASN A 45 15.50 -12.09 5.77
C ASN A 45 14.65 -10.90 5.29
N PRO A 46 14.25 -9.95 6.14
CA PRO A 46 13.60 -8.76 5.64
C PRO A 46 14.62 -8.10 4.73
N GLU A 47 14.43 -8.25 3.41
CA GLU A 47 15.19 -7.50 2.45
C GLU A 47 15.05 -6.05 2.88
N THR A 48 16.17 -5.47 3.27
CA THR A 48 16.24 -4.04 3.57
C THR A 48 15.83 -3.33 2.29
N VAL A 49 14.60 -2.84 2.26
CA VAL A 49 14.15 -1.95 1.20
C VAL A 49 15.05 -0.73 1.29
N GLU A 50 16.07 -0.68 0.42
CA GLU A 50 16.97 0.46 0.35
C GLU A 50 16.17 1.64 -0.22
N GLY A 51 15.96 2.66 0.61
CA GLY A 51 15.28 3.88 0.22
C GLY A 51 14.30 4.40 1.29
N PRO A 52 13.86 5.64 1.15
CA PRO A 52 12.89 6.24 2.06
C PRO A 52 11.55 5.52 1.96
N ARG A 53 10.97 5.14 3.11
CA ARG A 53 9.62 4.61 3.23
C ARG A 53 8.96 5.07 4.51
N VAL A 54 7.65 5.20 4.48
CA VAL A 54 6.80 5.36 5.65
C VAL A 54 6.02 4.06 5.87
N GLU A 55 5.71 3.74 7.12
CA GLU A 55 4.91 2.58 7.51
C GLU A 55 3.81 3.02 8.46
N ILE A 56 2.58 2.60 8.22
CA ILE A 56 1.47 2.74 9.15
C ILE A 56 1.54 1.55 10.10
N ALA A 57 2.09 1.78 11.30
CA ALA A 57 2.24 0.74 12.30
C ALA A 57 0.94 0.47 13.07
N GLU A 58 0.07 1.48 13.18
CA GLU A 58 -1.26 1.40 13.78
C GLU A 58 -2.23 2.33 13.04
N PRO A 59 -3.46 1.86 12.72
CA PRO A 59 -3.88 0.47 12.75
C PRO A 59 -3.13 -0.36 11.70
N ALA A 60 -2.95 -1.67 11.94
CA ALA A 60 -2.39 -2.57 10.95
C ALA A 60 -3.41 -2.89 9.85
N ASP A 61 -2.92 -3.34 8.68
CA ASP A 61 -3.81 -3.74 7.59
C ASP A 61 -4.71 -4.91 8.02
N GLY A 62 -6.01 -4.76 7.83
CA GLY A 62 -7.04 -5.73 8.23
C GLY A 62 -7.52 -5.61 9.68
N ASP A 63 -7.04 -4.67 10.47
CA ASP A 63 -7.43 -4.49 11.86
C ASP A 63 -8.91 -4.14 12.03
N THR A 64 -9.43 -4.49 13.21
CA THR A 64 -10.71 -3.97 13.71
C THR A 64 -10.45 -3.13 14.94
N VAL A 65 -10.83 -1.87 14.88
CA VAL A 65 -10.57 -0.85 15.91
C VAL A 65 -11.88 -0.47 16.59
N ASP A 66 -11.83 -0.29 17.91
CA ASP A 66 -12.97 0.24 18.67
C ASP A 66 -13.02 1.77 18.49
N GLY A 67 -14.11 2.25 17.86
CA GLY A 67 -14.32 3.67 17.59
C GLY A 67 -14.97 4.43 18.75
N PRO A 68 -15.28 5.70 18.56
CA PRO A 68 -15.11 6.49 17.34
C PRO A 68 -13.69 7.06 17.11
N ALA A 69 -12.83 7.07 18.13
CA ALA A 69 -11.46 7.60 17.98
C ALA A 69 -10.51 6.54 17.41
N VAL A 70 -9.75 6.92 16.40
CA VAL A 70 -8.74 6.06 15.77
C VAL A 70 -7.37 6.72 15.85
N THR A 71 -6.46 6.11 16.60
CA THR A 71 -5.08 6.57 16.70
C THR A 71 -4.24 5.91 15.61
N VAL A 72 -3.52 6.75 14.89
CA VAL A 72 -2.57 6.35 13.84
C VAL A 72 -1.16 6.53 14.36
N ARG A 73 -0.30 5.54 14.17
CA ARG A 73 1.13 5.64 14.46
C ARG A 73 1.93 5.29 13.23
N LEU A 74 2.88 6.14 12.89
CA LEU A 74 3.74 6.02 11.72
C LEU A 74 5.18 5.69 12.12
N VAL A 75 5.89 5.00 11.24
CA VAL A 75 7.33 4.77 11.37
C VAL A 75 8.01 5.21 10.08
N ALA A 76 9.02 6.05 10.19
CA ALA A 76 9.82 6.53 9.07
C ALA A 76 11.11 5.71 8.95
N HIS A 77 11.48 5.36 7.72
CA HIS A 77 12.71 4.65 7.42
C HIS A 77 13.45 5.35 6.28
N GLY A 78 14.76 5.57 6.46
CA GLY A 78 15.62 6.09 5.43
C GLY A 78 15.43 7.58 5.09
N PHE A 79 14.65 8.32 5.90
CA PHE A 79 14.53 9.78 5.85
C PHE A 79 14.27 10.36 7.23
N SER A 80 14.45 11.67 7.39
CA SER A 80 14.18 12.37 8.65
C SER A 80 12.80 13.02 8.64
N VAL A 81 12.02 12.78 9.70
CA VAL A 81 10.75 13.50 9.88
C VAL A 81 11.06 14.86 10.51
N VAL A 82 10.61 15.93 9.87
CA VAL A 82 10.88 17.31 10.26
C VAL A 82 9.59 18.14 10.21
N PRO A 83 9.53 19.29 10.92
CA PRO A 83 8.40 20.19 10.77
C PRO A 83 8.26 20.74 9.34
N ALA A 84 7.03 21.07 8.95
CA ALA A 84 6.73 21.71 7.68
C ALA A 84 7.55 23.01 7.50
N GLY A 85 8.05 23.22 6.29
CA GLY A 85 8.92 24.36 5.98
C GLY A 85 10.41 24.11 6.23
N ASP A 86 10.78 23.00 6.88
CA ASP A 86 12.17 22.60 7.00
C ASP A 86 12.66 22.03 5.66
N THR A 87 13.83 22.50 5.19
CA THR A 87 14.42 22.13 3.90
C THR A 87 15.66 21.25 4.05
N THR A 88 15.80 20.57 5.18
CA THR A 88 16.88 19.61 5.41
C THR A 88 16.86 18.54 4.29
N PRO A 89 17.99 18.21 3.67
CA PRO A 89 18.04 17.13 2.68
C PRO A 89 17.56 15.80 3.28
N ASP A 90 16.94 14.98 2.43
CA ASP A 90 16.41 13.66 2.79
C ASP A 90 15.43 13.70 3.98
N SER A 91 14.61 14.74 4.02
CA SER A 91 13.60 14.93 5.05
C SER A 91 12.23 15.24 4.47
N GLY A 92 11.21 15.17 5.32
CA GLY A 92 9.83 15.50 4.99
C GLY A 92 8.92 15.39 6.21
N HIS A 93 7.65 15.67 6.03
CA HIS A 93 6.65 15.52 7.08
C HIS A 93 5.45 14.72 6.60
N HIS A 94 4.72 14.17 7.57
CA HIS A 94 3.64 13.23 7.29
C HIS A 94 2.34 13.95 6.93
N HIS A 95 1.60 13.34 6.01
CA HIS A 95 0.21 13.61 5.72
C HIS A 95 -0.59 12.32 5.78
N LEU A 96 -1.83 12.38 6.29
CA LEU A 96 -2.74 11.25 6.34
C LEU A 96 -3.97 11.53 5.45
N PHE A 97 -4.39 10.52 4.70
CA PHE A 97 -5.57 10.56 3.86
C PHE A 97 -6.53 9.45 4.32
N LEU A 98 -7.59 9.83 5.03
CA LEU A 98 -8.65 8.92 5.44
C LEU A 98 -9.77 8.96 4.40
N ASP A 99 -9.99 7.84 3.71
CA ASP A 99 -10.99 7.67 2.65
C ASP A 99 -10.87 8.69 1.51
N ARG A 100 -9.64 9.09 1.22
CA ARG A 100 -9.28 9.99 0.11
C ARG A 100 -8.17 9.39 -0.73
N ASP A 101 -8.12 9.81 -1.98
CA ASP A 101 -7.01 9.48 -2.86
C ASP A 101 -5.87 10.49 -2.66
N VAL A 102 -4.64 10.03 -2.89
CA VAL A 102 -3.47 10.89 -2.81
C VAL A 102 -3.50 11.99 -3.85
N THR A 103 -2.97 13.15 -3.46
CA THR A 103 -2.78 14.29 -4.37
C THR A 103 -1.84 13.90 -5.52
N PRO A 104 -2.12 14.31 -6.77
CA PRO A 104 -1.24 14.05 -7.89
C PRO A 104 0.19 14.55 -7.65
N ALA A 105 1.17 13.88 -8.28
CA ALA A 105 2.57 14.27 -8.18
C ALA A 105 2.79 15.72 -8.65
N GLY A 106 3.54 16.48 -7.87
CA GLY A 106 3.85 17.88 -8.17
C GLY A 106 2.77 18.89 -7.75
N GLU A 107 1.66 18.44 -7.19
CA GLU A 107 0.62 19.30 -6.63
C GLU A 107 0.71 19.35 -5.10
N PRO A 108 0.48 20.51 -4.46
CA PRO A 108 0.46 20.60 -3.02
C PRO A 108 -0.72 19.82 -2.41
N ILE A 109 -0.44 19.11 -1.33
CA ILE A 109 -1.45 18.36 -0.58
C ILE A 109 -2.41 19.35 0.10
N PRO A 110 -3.73 19.27 -0.19
CA PRO A 110 -4.72 20.14 0.45
C PRO A 110 -4.97 19.71 1.89
N ALA A 111 -5.50 20.61 2.70
CA ALA A 111 -6.07 20.27 4.00
C ALA A 111 -7.58 20.03 3.85
N GLU A 112 -8.08 18.90 4.36
CA GLU A 112 -9.50 18.59 4.44
C GLU A 112 -9.80 18.05 5.84
N PRO A 113 -10.38 18.86 6.74
CA PRO A 113 -10.63 18.45 8.12
C PRO A 113 -11.35 17.10 8.23
N GLY A 114 -10.81 16.19 9.04
CA GLY A 114 -11.34 14.85 9.23
C GLY A 114 -10.96 13.83 8.15
N HIS A 115 -10.39 14.26 7.02
CA HIS A 115 -10.00 13.38 5.93
C HIS A 115 -8.54 13.53 5.50
N ILE A 116 -8.09 14.75 5.26
CA ILE A 116 -6.68 14.99 4.91
C ILE A 116 -6.03 15.81 6.02
N VAL A 117 -5.12 15.16 6.72
CA VAL A 117 -4.43 15.71 7.90
C VAL A 117 -3.00 16.06 7.55
N HIS A 118 -2.59 17.25 7.97
CA HIS A 118 -1.22 17.74 7.89
C HIS A 118 -0.56 17.62 9.27
N MET A 119 0.48 16.78 9.38
CA MET A 119 1.27 16.58 10.61
C MET A 119 2.53 17.46 10.57
N GLY A 120 2.31 18.78 10.45
CA GLY A 120 3.35 19.76 10.16
C GLY A 120 4.25 20.12 11.36
N ASP A 121 4.03 19.50 12.51
CA ASP A 121 4.89 19.61 13.70
C ASP A 121 6.03 18.57 13.74
N GLY A 122 6.05 17.65 12.75
CA GLY A 122 7.00 16.54 12.70
C GLY A 122 6.62 15.37 13.61
N SER A 123 5.36 15.28 14.05
CA SER A 123 4.87 14.15 14.84
C SER A 123 4.77 12.87 14.00
N ASP A 124 4.78 11.73 14.67
CA ASP A 124 4.58 10.39 14.13
C ASP A 124 3.24 9.77 14.54
N THR A 125 2.46 10.48 15.33
CA THR A 125 1.19 9.99 15.88
C THR A 125 0.10 11.03 15.70
N TYR A 126 -1.09 10.57 15.28
CA TYR A 126 -2.29 11.39 15.13
C TYR A 126 -3.53 10.61 15.53
N THR A 127 -4.52 11.28 16.15
CA THR A 127 -5.80 10.68 16.48
C THR A 127 -6.92 11.37 15.70
N PHE A 128 -7.61 10.59 14.86
CA PHE A 128 -8.90 10.98 14.32
C PHE A 128 -9.95 10.83 15.43
N GLU A 129 -10.49 11.91 15.93
CA GLU A 129 -11.43 11.90 17.07
C GLU A 129 -12.77 11.24 16.77
N THR A 130 -13.16 11.26 15.49
CA THR A 130 -14.46 10.72 15.07
C THR A 130 -14.34 10.08 13.70
N VAL A 131 -14.32 8.76 13.67
CA VAL A 131 -14.40 7.93 12.46
C VAL A 131 -15.69 7.13 12.55
N ALA A 132 -16.46 7.10 11.47
CA ALA A 132 -17.73 6.37 11.43
C ALA A 132 -17.49 4.85 11.56
N PRO A 133 -18.44 4.06 12.07
CA PRO A 133 -18.35 2.61 11.96
C PRO A 133 -18.36 2.15 10.50
N GLY A 134 -17.53 1.17 10.15
CA GLY A 134 -17.43 0.62 8.80
C GLY A 134 -16.00 0.38 8.35
N GLU A 135 -15.84 0.06 7.07
CA GLU A 135 -14.54 -0.13 6.42
C GLU A 135 -13.93 1.23 6.04
N HIS A 136 -12.65 1.39 6.29
CA HIS A 136 -11.88 2.59 5.99
C HIS A 136 -10.57 2.25 5.30
N ARG A 137 -10.09 3.21 4.52
CA ARG A 137 -8.75 3.20 3.92
C ARG A 137 -7.97 4.39 4.45
N LEU A 138 -6.79 4.12 4.98
CA LEU A 138 -5.85 5.14 5.42
C LEU A 138 -4.61 5.08 4.55
N ILE A 139 -4.16 6.24 4.06
CA ILE A 139 -2.91 6.37 3.31
C ILE A 139 -2.03 7.37 4.04
N ALA A 140 -0.79 6.98 4.34
CA ALA A 140 0.25 7.88 4.80
C ALA A 140 1.09 8.33 3.60
N VAL A 141 1.37 9.63 3.52
CA VAL A 141 2.17 10.24 2.45
C VAL A 141 3.21 11.15 3.09
N VAL A 142 4.43 11.13 2.59
CA VAL A 142 5.45 12.09 3.00
C VAL A 142 5.50 13.24 1.99
N GLY A 143 5.31 14.44 2.50
CA GLY A 143 5.42 15.69 1.75
C GLY A 143 6.73 16.41 2.05
N ASP A 144 7.19 17.21 1.09
CA ASP A 144 8.34 18.10 1.22
C ASP A 144 8.00 19.37 2.04
N ALA A 145 8.96 20.29 2.16
CA ALA A 145 8.82 21.55 2.90
C ALA A 145 7.63 22.41 2.46
N VAL A 146 7.13 22.24 1.22
CA VAL A 146 6.01 23.00 0.65
C VAL A 146 4.78 22.13 0.39
N HIS A 147 4.70 20.97 1.07
CA HIS A 147 3.57 20.04 1.04
C HIS A 147 3.37 19.31 -0.28
N VAL A 148 4.37 19.21 -1.13
CA VAL A 148 4.31 18.40 -2.34
C VAL A 148 4.78 16.98 -2.03
N PRO A 149 4.03 15.93 -2.44
CA PRO A 149 4.46 14.55 -2.21
C PRO A 149 5.85 14.27 -2.75
N LEU A 150 6.71 13.62 -1.95
CA LEU A 150 8.06 13.24 -2.37
C LEU A 150 8.05 12.33 -3.59
N GLN A 151 9.09 12.48 -4.44
CA GLN A 151 9.31 11.61 -5.58
C GLN A 151 10.71 10.98 -5.52
N PRO A 152 10.84 9.63 -5.67
CA PRO A 152 9.76 8.66 -5.81
C PRO A 152 8.81 8.68 -4.60
N TRP A 153 7.58 8.19 -4.79
CA TRP A 153 6.55 8.17 -3.76
C TRP A 153 7.02 7.49 -2.48
N VAL A 154 6.84 8.19 -1.35
CA VAL A 154 7.01 7.66 0.00
C VAL A 154 5.63 7.56 0.63
N VAL A 155 4.99 6.42 0.45
CA VAL A 155 3.59 6.19 0.84
C VAL A 155 3.41 4.80 1.43
N ASP A 156 2.41 4.66 2.30
CA ASP A 156 1.88 3.38 2.77
C ASP A 156 0.36 3.42 2.82
N THR A 157 -0.28 2.26 2.73
CA THR A 157 -1.74 2.16 2.71
C THR A 157 -2.21 0.94 3.50
N VAL A 158 -3.14 1.16 4.41
CA VAL A 158 -3.83 0.11 5.15
C VAL A 158 -5.35 0.23 5.01
N ARG A 159 -6.04 -0.88 5.21
CA ARG A 159 -7.50 -0.96 5.34
C ARG A 159 -7.83 -1.52 6.70
N PHE A 160 -8.83 -0.94 7.36
CA PHE A 160 -9.25 -1.35 8.69
C PHE A 160 -10.77 -1.16 8.85
N VAL A 161 -11.32 -1.73 9.91
CA VAL A 161 -12.74 -1.62 10.23
C VAL A 161 -12.91 -0.92 11.58
N VAL A 162 -13.81 0.05 11.65
CA VAL A 162 -14.25 0.68 12.91
C VAL A 162 -15.58 0.08 13.35
N ARG A 163 -15.70 -0.27 14.63
CA ARG A 163 -16.93 -0.83 15.24
C ARG A 163 -17.37 -0.08 16.51
#